data_887bb514b06f3fb290a12dc71438cd5a
#
_entry.id   887bb514b06f3fb290a12dc71438cd5a
#
_cell.length_a   1.000
_cell.length_b   1.000
_cell.length_c   1.000
_cell.angle_alpha   90.00
_cell.angle_beta   90.00
_cell.angle_gamma   90.00
#
_symmetry.space_group_name_H-M   'P 1'
#
loop_
_entity.id
_entity.type
_entity.pdbx_description
1 polymer ?
#
loop_
_entity_poly.entity_id
_entity_poly.type
_entity_poly.pdbx_seq_one_letter_code
_entity_poly.pdbx_strand_id
1 'polypeptide(L)'
;PLRRQRQMCIRDSARIDQTQSEEVLIPAKDSFRFLSATRIDEPENGIEVVFSAPLSDTQDLKGLIEIPELSSSVFQIKENRVFIYFEANQLSKLTLNIHEGVKSSQGKTLGTSHSISFSEINLKPQVEMLTTAAILPDSKSLIIPFRAVNLYAVDLSVIRIFENNVLMFMQTNSLASANELRRSGRLVYKKTLWLGKDTSKDIYNWENYSIDLAGLIRQEPGAIYRVILSFRQEYSAYPCGGVDNQEIKFADNNTPDGLMKVSGSALSEADEAVWDTPEAYYYYNGGTMDWSVYRWKERDNPCHPSYYMNSDRAAACNVFASNLGMIVKRNSLNKLWIAVSNILDTNPVGKAQVTVYNFQLQPIGKGETNGEGFVEISSKGTPFIVVAEAEKQKAYVRVVDGEEQSVSRFDVGGKEIQKGLKGFIYGERGVWRPGDTLHISFILEDREKRIPDKHPVALEIYNPKGQFYTKMISTQGMNGFYTFDVPTQAGDPTGLWNAYIKVGGTTFHKGLRIETIKPNRLKINLTLPKILQSTDKNVTVPL
;
A
#
# COMPACT_ATOMS: atom_id res chain seq x y z
N PRO A 1 5.97 32.63 37.65
CA PRO A 1 5.26 31.95 36.60
C PRO A 1 5.14 32.87 35.38
N LEU A 2 5.87 32.56 34.31
CA LEU A 2 5.80 33.31 33.05
C LEU A 2 4.65 32.68 32.21
N ARG A 3 3.52 33.36 32.16
CA ARG A 3 2.46 33.09 31.19
C ARG A 3 2.96 33.48 29.81
N ARG A 4 3.12 32.52 28.91
CA ARG A 4 3.22 32.76 27.46
C ARG A 4 1.90 32.34 26.83
N GLN A 5 1.10 33.32 26.48
CA GLN A 5 -0.06 33.13 25.61
C GLN A 5 0.43 33.03 24.16
N ARG A 6 0.25 31.90 23.51
CA ARG A 6 0.38 31.79 22.07
C ARG A 6 -0.99 31.92 21.43
N GLN A 7 -1.21 33.04 20.79
CA GLN A 7 -2.37 33.27 19.95
C GLN A 7 -2.06 32.71 18.55
N MET A 8 -2.73 31.66 18.16
CA MET A 8 -2.64 31.11 16.82
C MET A 8 -3.86 31.61 16.03
N CYS A 9 -3.65 32.59 15.17
CA CYS A 9 -4.67 33.03 14.21
C CYS A 9 -4.58 32.16 12.96
N ILE A 10 -5.54 31.27 12.80
CA ILE A 10 -5.77 30.59 11.51
C ILE A 10 -6.71 31.52 10.72
N ARG A 11 -6.17 32.21 9.74
CA ARG A 11 -6.93 32.93 8.74
C ARG A 11 -7.06 32.04 7.51
N ASP A 12 -8.18 31.38 7.36
CA ASP A 12 -8.60 30.88 6.08
C ASP A 12 -9.85 31.61 5.60
N SER A 13 -10.25 31.34 4.36
CA SER A 13 -11.35 32.03 3.66
C SER A 13 -12.74 31.85 4.29
N ALA A 14 -12.88 31.21 5.44
CA ALA A 14 -14.16 30.84 6.04
C ALA A 14 -14.58 31.70 7.24
N ARG A 15 -14.04 32.90 7.45
CA ARG A 15 -14.42 33.85 8.51
C ARG A 15 -14.81 33.18 9.85
N ILE A 16 -13.89 32.45 10.46
CA ILE A 16 -14.12 31.86 11.79
C ILE A 16 -13.62 32.89 12.83
N ASP A 17 -14.55 33.56 13.51
CA ASP A 17 -14.29 34.46 14.63
C ASP A 17 -14.28 33.68 15.97
N GLN A 18 -13.57 32.58 16.03
CA GLN A 18 -13.36 31.82 17.27
C GLN A 18 -11.90 31.88 17.70
N THR A 19 -11.67 32.48 18.86
CA THR A 19 -10.37 32.42 19.52
C THR A 19 -10.33 31.20 20.42
N GLN A 20 -9.48 30.22 20.10
CA GLN A 20 -9.22 29.07 20.94
C GLN A 20 -7.96 29.38 21.78
N SER A 21 -8.10 29.38 23.09
CA SER A 21 -6.98 29.49 24.02
C SER A 21 -6.82 28.18 24.78
N GLU A 22 -5.60 27.67 24.82
CA GLU A 22 -5.23 26.48 25.57
C GLU A 22 -4.28 26.92 26.72
N GLU A 23 -4.61 26.55 27.94
CA GLU A 23 -3.77 26.81 29.11
C GLU A 23 -2.83 25.63 29.34
N VAL A 24 -1.55 25.79 29.02
CA VAL A 24 -0.53 24.78 29.31
C VAL A 24 0.10 25.07 30.66
N LEU A 25 -0.13 24.21 31.63
CA LEU A 25 0.47 24.25 32.96
C LEU A 25 1.91 23.72 32.88
N ILE A 26 2.89 24.62 32.98
CA ILE A 26 4.31 24.23 33.09
C ILE A 26 4.60 23.96 34.57
N PRO A 27 4.96 22.70 34.95
CA PRO A 27 5.28 22.37 36.34
C PRO A 27 6.46 23.18 36.86
N ALA A 28 6.43 23.53 38.15
CA ALA A 28 7.57 24.18 38.78
C ALA A 28 8.82 23.29 38.69
N LYS A 29 10.00 23.90 38.48
CA LYS A 29 11.29 23.23 38.28
C LYS A 29 11.66 22.23 39.39
N ASP A 30 11.01 22.37 40.55
CA ASP A 30 11.31 21.59 41.76
C ASP A 30 10.31 20.47 42.08
N SER A 31 9.32 20.19 41.22
CA SER A 31 8.35 19.12 41.46
C SER A 31 8.47 17.98 40.47
N PHE A 32 8.61 16.76 40.98
CA PHE A 32 8.50 15.53 40.15
C PHE A 32 7.04 15.07 40.13
N ARG A 33 6.44 14.94 38.95
CA ARG A 33 5.02 14.63 38.79
C ARG A 33 4.79 13.67 37.65
N PHE A 34 3.74 12.87 37.76
CA PHE A 34 3.13 12.16 36.66
C PHE A 34 2.43 13.16 35.71
N LEU A 35 2.61 13.01 34.40
CA LEU A 35 2.00 13.87 33.39
C LEU A 35 0.92 13.16 32.60
N SER A 36 1.21 11.98 32.06
CA SER A 36 0.26 11.21 31.26
C SER A 36 0.64 9.73 31.18
N ALA A 37 -0.35 8.90 30.90
CA ALA A 37 -0.13 7.53 30.48
C ALA A 37 -0.98 7.25 29.24
N THR A 38 -0.38 6.62 28.23
CA THR A 38 -1.01 6.35 26.94
C THR A 38 -0.72 4.91 26.52
N ARG A 39 -1.73 4.20 26.05
CA ARG A 39 -1.55 2.87 25.48
C ARG A 39 -0.88 2.97 24.11
N ILE A 40 0.02 2.03 23.79
CA ILE A 40 0.75 1.91 22.55
C ILE A 40 0.42 0.55 21.96
N ASP A 41 -0.01 0.53 20.68
CA ASP A 41 -0.41 -0.71 19.99
C ASP A 41 0.60 -1.14 18.91
N GLU A 42 1.53 -0.27 18.51
CA GLU A 42 2.58 -0.56 17.52
C GLU A 42 3.94 0.03 17.94
N PRO A 43 5.08 -0.64 17.71
CA PRO A 43 5.27 -1.98 17.13
C PRO A 43 5.05 -3.13 18.12
N GLU A 44 4.87 -2.86 19.39
CA GLU A 44 4.61 -3.82 20.47
C GLU A 44 3.55 -3.25 21.41
N ASN A 45 2.65 -4.10 21.88
CA ASN A 45 1.63 -3.69 22.84
C ASN A 45 2.26 -3.22 24.16
N GLY A 46 1.85 -2.04 24.62
CA GLY A 46 2.42 -1.46 25.81
C GLY A 46 1.67 -0.25 26.34
N ILE A 47 2.22 0.30 27.40
CA ILE A 47 1.79 1.59 27.97
C ILE A 47 3.01 2.50 28.08
N GLU A 48 2.92 3.71 27.53
CA GLU A 48 3.89 4.79 27.75
C GLU A 48 3.43 5.65 28.91
N VAL A 49 4.27 5.81 29.91
CA VAL A 49 4.06 6.67 31.08
C VAL A 49 5.04 7.83 31.01
N VAL A 50 4.56 9.06 31.09
CA VAL A 50 5.38 10.27 30.97
C VAL A 50 5.40 11.03 32.29
N PHE A 51 6.60 11.41 32.75
CA PHE A 51 6.84 12.19 33.97
C PHE A 51 7.40 13.56 33.66
N SER A 52 7.37 14.47 34.64
CA SER A 52 7.85 15.86 34.49
C SER A 52 9.38 16.01 34.48
N ALA A 53 10.12 14.97 34.87
CA ALA A 53 11.57 14.93 34.89
C ALA A 53 12.08 13.51 34.59
N PRO A 54 13.35 13.36 34.18
CA PRO A 54 13.95 12.04 33.95
C PRO A 54 13.91 11.16 35.21
N LEU A 55 13.69 9.85 35.00
CA LEU A 55 13.70 8.87 36.09
C LEU A 55 15.13 8.39 36.37
N SER A 56 15.30 7.79 37.56
CA SER A 56 16.53 7.07 37.88
C SER A 56 16.61 5.77 37.12
N ASP A 57 17.64 5.57 36.28
CA ASP A 57 17.84 4.36 35.47
C ASP A 57 18.12 3.09 36.30
N THR A 58 18.50 3.28 37.56
CA THR A 58 18.88 2.16 38.45
C THR A 58 17.75 1.71 39.37
N GLN A 59 16.56 2.36 39.31
CA GLN A 59 15.44 1.94 40.12
C GLN A 59 14.72 0.70 39.56
N ASP A 60 14.41 -0.24 40.42
CA ASP A 60 13.48 -1.31 40.08
C ASP A 60 12.06 -0.75 40.13
N LEU A 61 11.36 -0.83 38.99
CA LEU A 61 9.97 -0.37 38.87
C LEU A 61 8.96 -1.42 39.30
N LYS A 62 9.35 -2.67 39.53
CA LYS A 62 8.45 -3.70 40.05
C LYS A 62 7.95 -3.31 41.45
N GLY A 63 6.64 -3.35 41.63
CA GLY A 63 6.00 -2.89 42.86
C GLY A 63 5.90 -1.36 43.02
N LEU A 64 6.54 -0.57 42.15
CA LEU A 64 6.35 0.88 42.06
C LEU A 64 5.38 1.27 40.92
N ILE A 65 5.35 0.46 39.88
CA ILE A 65 4.38 0.59 38.80
C ILE A 65 3.80 -0.82 38.57
N GLU A 66 2.51 -0.95 38.70
CA GLU A 66 1.82 -2.25 38.65
C GLU A 66 0.62 -2.20 37.73
N ILE A 67 0.41 -3.30 37.03
CA ILE A 67 -0.82 -3.60 36.28
C ILE A 67 -1.33 -4.95 36.82
N PRO A 68 -2.28 -4.92 37.78
CA PRO A 68 -2.71 -6.13 38.51
C PRO A 68 -3.26 -7.25 37.60
N GLU A 69 -3.78 -6.88 36.44
CA GLU A 69 -4.35 -7.79 35.49
C GLU A 69 -3.30 -8.58 34.68
N LEU A 70 -2.01 -8.18 34.73
CA LEU A 70 -0.92 -8.82 33.99
C LEU A 70 -0.11 -9.73 34.88
N SER A 71 0.18 -10.93 34.40
CA SER A 71 1.07 -11.89 35.08
C SER A 71 2.56 -11.53 34.93
N SER A 72 2.92 -10.80 33.86
CA SER A 72 4.30 -10.35 33.60
C SER A 72 4.29 -9.08 32.76
N SER A 73 5.20 -8.17 33.08
CA SER A 73 5.44 -6.95 32.32
C SER A 73 6.94 -6.64 32.28
N VAL A 74 7.39 -6.07 31.16
CA VAL A 74 8.78 -5.62 30.97
C VAL A 74 8.82 -4.10 30.97
N PHE A 75 9.65 -3.53 31.84
CA PHE A 75 9.80 -2.07 31.97
C PHE A 75 11.05 -1.59 31.23
N GLN A 76 10.91 -0.51 30.49
CA GLN A 76 12.02 0.19 29.89
C GLN A 76 11.95 1.68 30.24
N ILE A 77 12.96 2.19 30.92
CA ILE A 77 13.10 3.62 31.24
C ILE A 77 13.83 4.31 30.09
N LYS A 78 13.27 5.41 29.59
CA LYS A 78 13.90 6.30 28.60
C LYS A 78 13.69 7.74 29.06
N GLU A 79 14.70 8.31 29.71
CA GLU A 79 14.65 9.67 30.23
C GLU A 79 13.45 9.89 31.19
N ASN A 80 12.47 10.70 30.80
CA ASN A 80 11.26 10.98 31.57
C ASN A 80 10.07 10.08 31.21
N ARG A 81 10.32 8.97 30.51
CA ARG A 81 9.30 8.04 30.05
C ARG A 81 9.59 6.63 30.53
N VAL A 82 8.53 5.92 30.86
CA VAL A 82 8.55 4.48 31.13
C VAL A 82 7.68 3.80 30.11
N PHE A 83 8.25 2.83 29.39
CA PHE A 83 7.52 1.94 28.51
C PHE A 83 7.30 0.62 29.22
N ILE A 84 6.07 0.18 29.28
CA ILE A 84 5.65 -1.07 29.91
C ILE A 84 5.15 -1.96 28.80
N TYR A 85 5.90 -3.02 28.46
CA TYR A 85 5.54 -3.98 27.44
C TYR A 85 4.94 -5.24 28.06
N PHE A 86 3.93 -5.78 27.41
CA PHE A 86 3.25 -7.00 27.84
C PHE A 86 2.70 -7.77 26.65
N GLU A 87 2.54 -9.08 26.83
CA GLU A 87 1.90 -9.91 25.82
C GLU A 87 0.39 -9.66 25.85
N ALA A 88 -0.17 -9.23 24.71
CA ALA A 88 -1.59 -8.94 24.57
C ALA A 88 -2.39 -10.23 24.42
N ASN A 89 -2.75 -10.84 25.52
CA ASN A 89 -3.79 -11.84 25.55
C ASN A 89 -5.00 -11.26 26.28
N GLN A 90 -5.99 -10.76 25.49
CA GLN A 90 -7.40 -10.58 25.89
C GLN A 90 -7.66 -9.89 27.25
N LEU A 91 -7.10 -8.75 27.51
CA LEU A 91 -7.46 -7.99 28.71
C LEU A 91 -8.31 -6.77 28.35
N SER A 92 -9.60 -6.91 28.63
CA SER A 92 -10.62 -5.90 28.35
C SER A 92 -10.48 -4.62 29.17
N LYS A 93 -9.79 -4.69 30.29
CA LYS A 93 -9.55 -3.54 31.17
C LYS A 93 -8.21 -3.71 31.85
N LEU A 94 -7.34 -2.70 31.69
CA LEU A 94 -6.06 -2.60 32.39
C LEU A 94 -6.12 -1.46 33.39
N THR A 95 -5.62 -1.69 34.59
CA THR A 95 -5.50 -0.65 35.62
C THR A 95 -4.02 -0.45 35.92
N LEU A 96 -3.47 0.69 35.53
CA LEU A 96 -2.10 1.09 35.83
C LEU A 96 -2.07 1.81 37.18
N ASN A 97 -1.39 1.25 38.15
CA ASN A 97 -1.12 1.85 39.43
C ASN A 97 0.33 2.35 39.49
N ILE A 98 0.51 3.63 39.78
CA ILE A 98 1.83 4.25 39.92
C ILE A 98 1.93 4.73 41.38
N HIS A 99 2.86 4.14 42.13
CA HIS A 99 3.03 4.44 43.54
C HIS A 99 3.94 5.66 43.77
N GLU A 100 3.74 6.32 44.88
CA GLU A 100 4.46 7.55 45.30
C GLU A 100 5.97 7.38 45.40
N GLY A 101 6.46 6.13 45.53
CA GLY A 101 7.88 5.78 45.67
C GLY A 101 8.71 5.90 44.38
N VAL A 102 8.11 6.15 43.21
CA VAL A 102 8.85 6.36 41.95
C VAL A 102 9.76 7.58 42.10
N LYS A 103 11.05 7.44 41.71
CA LYS A 103 12.07 8.47 41.87
C LYS A 103 12.57 9.04 40.56
N SER A 104 12.76 10.34 40.52
CA SER A 104 13.50 11.02 39.46
C SER A 104 15.01 10.74 39.56
N SER A 105 15.76 11.00 38.49
CA SER A 105 17.23 10.96 38.47
C SER A 105 17.91 11.84 39.51
N GLN A 106 17.18 12.84 40.05
CA GLN A 106 17.62 13.72 41.13
C GLN A 106 17.23 13.22 42.55
N GLY A 107 16.64 12.00 42.64
CA GLY A 107 16.22 11.40 43.91
C GLY A 107 14.90 11.91 44.48
N LYS A 108 14.16 12.78 43.78
CA LYS A 108 12.85 13.27 44.23
C LYS A 108 11.78 12.19 43.96
N THR A 109 10.94 11.93 44.97
CA THR A 109 9.81 11.01 44.87
C THR A 109 8.59 11.65 44.22
N LEU A 110 7.69 10.83 43.67
CA LEU A 110 6.44 11.27 43.03
C LEU A 110 5.49 11.94 44.03
N GLY A 111 5.50 11.50 45.28
CA GLY A 111 4.76 12.12 46.40
C GLY A 111 3.27 11.82 46.44
N THR A 112 2.67 11.37 45.35
CA THR A 112 1.26 10.94 45.27
C THR A 112 1.14 9.73 44.36
N SER A 113 0.33 8.76 44.78
CA SER A 113 0.01 7.60 43.94
C SER A 113 -1.08 7.95 42.89
N HIS A 114 -0.98 7.35 41.72
CA HIS A 114 -1.95 7.52 40.61
C HIS A 114 -2.48 6.16 40.18
N SER A 115 -3.78 6.10 39.91
CA SER A 115 -4.42 4.92 39.33
C SER A 115 -5.16 5.33 38.06
N ILE A 116 -4.78 4.73 36.92
CA ILE A 116 -5.33 5.03 35.61
C ILE A 116 -5.93 3.76 35.04
N SER A 117 -7.20 3.80 34.69
CA SER A 117 -7.85 2.69 34.00
C SER A 117 -7.84 2.92 32.48
N PHE A 118 -7.27 1.97 31.77
CA PHE A 118 -7.40 1.87 30.33
C PHE A 118 -8.58 0.94 30.05
N SER A 119 -9.64 1.46 29.46
CA SER A 119 -10.64 0.61 28.81
C SER A 119 -10.05 0.01 27.53
N GLU A 120 -10.56 -1.13 27.07
CA GLU A 120 -10.22 -1.64 25.74
C GLU A 120 -10.28 -0.51 24.73
N ILE A 121 -9.21 -0.39 23.92
CA ILE A 121 -9.37 0.19 22.60
C ILE A 121 -10.09 -0.91 21.80
N ASN A 122 -11.41 -0.96 21.94
CA ASN A 122 -12.20 -1.80 21.06
C ASN A 122 -12.04 -1.22 19.66
N LEU A 123 -11.29 -1.92 18.83
CA LEU A 123 -11.18 -1.58 17.43
C LEU A 123 -12.60 -1.42 16.88
N LYS A 124 -12.89 -0.31 16.22
CA LYS A 124 -14.21 -0.11 15.65
C LYS A 124 -14.46 -1.14 14.55
N PRO A 125 -15.71 -1.61 14.34
CA PRO A 125 -16.02 -2.50 13.25
C PRO A 125 -15.54 -1.93 11.92
N GLN A 126 -14.73 -2.69 11.22
CA GLN A 126 -14.10 -2.21 9.98
C GLN A 126 -13.78 -3.39 9.04
N VAL A 127 -13.85 -3.12 7.75
CA VAL A 127 -13.41 -4.02 6.70
C VAL A 127 -12.47 -3.26 5.75
N GLU A 128 -11.41 -3.91 5.29
CA GLU A 128 -10.45 -3.31 4.37
C GLU A 128 -10.07 -4.27 3.25
N MET A 129 -10.03 -3.78 2.03
CA MET A 129 -9.41 -4.52 0.93
C MET A 129 -7.88 -4.40 1.03
N LEU A 130 -7.16 -5.49 0.89
CA LEU A 130 -5.70 -5.49 0.85
C LEU A 130 -5.14 -5.09 -0.53
N THR A 131 -6.03 -4.81 -1.48
CA THR A 131 -5.69 -4.26 -2.79
C THR A 131 -6.74 -3.24 -3.23
N THR A 132 -6.32 -2.17 -3.92
CA THR A 132 -7.22 -1.12 -4.43
C THR A 132 -7.70 -1.39 -5.85
N ALA A 133 -6.89 -2.11 -6.64
CA ALA A 133 -7.22 -2.59 -7.98
C ALA A 133 -6.33 -3.79 -8.30
N ALA A 134 -6.86 -4.76 -9.01
CA ALA A 134 -6.13 -5.95 -9.37
C ALA A 134 -6.36 -6.32 -10.84
N ILE A 135 -5.25 -6.58 -11.55
CA ILE A 135 -5.27 -7.36 -12.77
C ILE A 135 -4.91 -8.78 -12.33
N LEU A 136 -5.88 -9.68 -12.41
CA LEU A 136 -5.67 -11.07 -12.03
C LEU A 136 -5.47 -11.92 -13.28
N PRO A 137 -4.38 -12.68 -13.36
CA PRO A 137 -4.22 -13.68 -14.40
C PRO A 137 -5.40 -14.65 -14.36
N ASP A 138 -5.87 -15.09 -15.51
CA ASP A 138 -6.88 -16.16 -15.61
C ASP A 138 -6.28 -17.48 -15.13
N SER A 139 -6.18 -17.61 -13.80
CA SER A 139 -5.71 -18.79 -13.10
C SER A 139 -6.89 -19.63 -12.60
N LYS A 140 -6.63 -20.78 -12.02
CA LYS A 140 -7.68 -21.66 -11.47
C LYS A 140 -8.49 -20.98 -10.35
N SER A 141 -7.90 -20.01 -9.65
CA SER A 141 -8.52 -19.25 -8.57
C SER A 141 -8.24 -17.76 -8.73
N LEU A 142 -9.26 -16.93 -8.61
CA LEU A 142 -9.19 -15.46 -8.65
C LEU A 142 -9.45 -14.93 -7.24
N ILE A 143 -8.40 -14.91 -6.43
CA ILE A 143 -8.49 -14.65 -5.00
C ILE A 143 -8.30 -13.16 -4.70
N ILE A 144 -9.26 -12.56 -4.00
CA ILE A 144 -9.19 -11.19 -3.47
C ILE A 144 -9.02 -11.27 -1.96
N PRO A 145 -7.87 -10.82 -1.43
CA PRO A 145 -7.65 -10.76 0.00
C PRO A 145 -8.27 -9.49 0.61
N PHE A 146 -8.87 -9.65 1.79
CA PHE A 146 -9.36 -8.56 2.63
C PHE A 146 -9.11 -8.87 4.10
N ARG A 147 -9.28 -7.86 4.96
CA ARG A 147 -9.24 -8.05 6.40
C ARG A 147 -10.45 -7.38 7.06
N ALA A 148 -10.86 -7.92 8.18
CA ALA A 148 -11.97 -7.38 8.96
C ALA A 148 -11.67 -7.45 10.46
N VAL A 149 -12.33 -6.59 11.23
CA VAL A 149 -12.23 -6.53 12.69
C VAL A 149 -13.59 -6.21 13.28
N ASN A 150 -13.92 -6.82 14.40
CA ASN A 150 -15.18 -6.66 15.15
C ASN A 150 -16.44 -6.85 14.30
N LEU A 151 -16.38 -7.80 13.38
CA LEU A 151 -17.49 -8.16 12.49
C LEU A 151 -17.71 -9.66 12.46
N TYR A 152 -18.97 -10.08 12.62
CA TYR A 152 -19.41 -11.46 12.40
C TYR A 152 -19.66 -11.77 10.93
N ALA A 153 -19.99 -10.76 10.13
CA ALA A 153 -20.29 -10.91 8.71
C ALA A 153 -20.00 -9.63 7.92
N VAL A 154 -19.89 -9.80 6.60
CA VAL A 154 -19.84 -8.70 5.63
C VAL A 154 -20.78 -8.99 4.46
N ASP A 155 -21.39 -7.96 3.88
CA ASP A 155 -22.15 -8.07 2.65
C ASP A 155 -21.22 -7.88 1.45
N LEU A 156 -21.09 -8.92 0.64
CA LEU A 156 -20.39 -8.89 -0.64
C LEU A 156 -21.36 -8.46 -1.74
N SER A 157 -21.02 -7.42 -2.46
CA SER A 157 -21.70 -7.01 -3.69
C SER A 157 -20.68 -6.94 -4.84
N VAL A 158 -21.05 -7.45 -6.02
CA VAL A 158 -20.21 -7.37 -7.20
C VAL A 158 -20.96 -6.70 -8.33
N ILE A 159 -20.41 -5.60 -8.82
CA ILE A 159 -20.92 -4.86 -9.97
C ILE A 159 -20.03 -5.20 -11.17
N ARG A 160 -20.62 -5.70 -12.24
CA ARG A 160 -19.94 -5.93 -13.49
C ARG A 160 -20.06 -4.71 -14.39
N ILE A 161 -18.93 -4.12 -14.76
CA ILE A 161 -18.83 -3.12 -15.80
C ILE A 161 -18.66 -3.91 -17.10
N PHE A 162 -19.66 -3.85 -17.95
CA PHE A 162 -19.73 -4.63 -19.18
C PHE A 162 -18.54 -4.34 -20.11
N GLU A 163 -18.03 -5.35 -20.77
CA GLU A 163 -16.85 -5.27 -21.62
C GLU A 163 -16.94 -4.11 -22.64
N ASN A 164 -18.10 -3.97 -23.29
CA ASN A 164 -18.36 -2.90 -24.26
C ASN A 164 -18.47 -1.49 -23.64
N ASN A 165 -18.63 -1.39 -22.33
CA ASN A 165 -18.72 -0.12 -21.61
C ASN A 165 -17.40 0.25 -20.91
N VAL A 166 -16.38 -0.62 -20.91
CA VAL A 166 -15.10 -0.38 -20.21
C VAL A 166 -14.43 0.90 -20.72
N LEU A 167 -14.44 1.16 -22.02
CA LEU A 167 -13.84 2.38 -22.58
C LEU A 167 -14.55 3.64 -22.07
N MET A 168 -15.88 3.62 -22.04
CA MET A 168 -16.69 4.73 -21.51
C MET A 168 -16.44 4.91 -20.02
N PHE A 169 -16.38 3.83 -19.26
CA PHE A 169 -16.04 3.87 -17.84
C PHE A 169 -14.67 4.50 -17.59
N MET A 170 -13.67 4.15 -18.39
CA MET A 170 -12.30 4.64 -18.28
C MET A 170 -12.14 6.13 -18.67
N GLN A 171 -13.15 6.78 -19.27
CA GLN A 171 -13.09 8.22 -19.55
C GLN A 171 -13.12 9.05 -18.25
N THR A 172 -13.87 8.61 -17.24
CA THR A 172 -14.03 9.31 -15.95
C THR A 172 -13.41 8.57 -14.78
N ASN A 173 -12.85 7.39 -15.02
CA ASN A 173 -12.32 6.50 -13.99
C ASN A 173 -10.91 6.00 -14.34
N SER A 174 -10.11 5.78 -13.30
CA SER A 174 -8.96 4.88 -13.33
C SER A 174 -9.40 3.45 -12.98
N LEU A 175 -8.50 2.48 -13.02
CA LEU A 175 -8.80 1.11 -12.53
C LEU A 175 -9.21 1.07 -11.05
N ALA A 176 -8.84 2.06 -10.24
CA ALA A 176 -9.18 2.12 -8.81
C ALA A 176 -10.48 2.92 -8.53
N SER A 177 -11.01 3.65 -9.51
CA SER A 177 -12.14 4.56 -9.31
C SER A 177 -13.50 3.88 -9.54
N ALA A 178 -14.59 4.57 -9.19
CA ALA A 178 -15.93 4.03 -9.25
C ALA A 178 -17.02 5.07 -9.55
N ASN A 179 -16.68 6.11 -10.31
CA ASN A 179 -17.66 7.13 -10.66
C ASN A 179 -18.67 6.58 -11.68
N GLU A 180 -19.93 6.96 -11.52
CA GLU A 180 -21.00 6.68 -12.49
C GLU A 180 -21.17 5.19 -12.87
N LEU A 181 -21.00 4.27 -11.90
CA LEU A 181 -21.07 2.82 -12.13
C LEU A 181 -22.35 2.37 -12.86
N ARG A 182 -23.49 3.02 -12.58
CA ARG A 182 -24.78 2.66 -13.19
C ARG A 182 -24.87 2.89 -14.67
N ARG A 183 -24.05 3.80 -15.21
CA ARG A 183 -24.00 4.04 -16.65
C ARG A 183 -23.25 2.96 -17.41
N SER A 184 -22.35 2.27 -16.73
CA SER A 184 -21.39 1.36 -17.37
C SER A 184 -21.54 -0.10 -16.94
N GLY A 185 -22.20 -0.36 -15.81
CA GLY A 185 -22.28 -1.69 -15.23
C GLY A 185 -23.60 -2.00 -14.58
N ARG A 186 -23.70 -3.19 -13.97
CA ARG A 186 -24.86 -3.70 -13.24
C ARG A 186 -24.42 -4.55 -12.07
N LEU A 187 -25.19 -4.54 -10.98
CA LEU A 187 -25.02 -5.50 -9.89
C LEU A 187 -25.33 -6.91 -10.40
N VAL A 188 -24.37 -7.82 -10.27
CA VAL A 188 -24.50 -9.19 -10.77
C VAL A 188 -24.43 -10.24 -9.66
N TYR A 189 -24.00 -9.83 -8.46
CA TYR A 189 -23.90 -10.73 -7.32
C TYR A 189 -24.06 -9.98 -6.01
N LYS A 190 -24.79 -10.59 -5.08
CA LYS A 190 -24.95 -10.11 -3.71
C LYS A 190 -25.06 -11.29 -2.77
N LYS A 191 -24.33 -11.28 -1.67
CA LYS A 191 -24.39 -12.32 -0.64
C LYS A 191 -23.78 -11.83 0.67
N THR A 192 -24.34 -12.27 1.79
CA THR A 192 -23.70 -12.10 3.09
C THR A 192 -22.67 -13.21 3.31
N LEU A 193 -21.45 -12.83 3.67
CA LEU A 193 -20.35 -13.72 4.02
C LEU A 193 -20.15 -13.70 5.53
N TRP A 194 -20.16 -14.88 6.14
CA TRP A 194 -20.02 -15.04 7.58
C TRP A 194 -18.56 -15.25 7.95
N LEU A 195 -18.01 -14.41 8.84
CA LEU A 195 -16.61 -14.38 9.25
C LEU A 195 -16.35 -15.16 10.55
N GLY A 196 -17.36 -15.24 11.41
CA GLY A 196 -17.25 -15.67 12.80
C GLY A 196 -17.31 -17.18 13.06
N LYS A 197 -17.28 -18.05 12.04
CA LYS A 197 -17.40 -19.51 12.23
C LYS A 197 -16.10 -20.25 12.51
N ASP A 198 -14.98 -19.67 12.13
CA ASP A 198 -13.69 -20.25 12.43
C ASP A 198 -13.31 -19.91 13.87
N THR A 199 -13.47 -20.88 14.78
CA THR A 199 -13.14 -20.71 16.20
C THR A 199 -11.63 -20.51 16.44
N SER A 200 -10.81 -20.67 15.41
CA SER A 200 -9.38 -20.35 15.44
C SER A 200 -9.07 -18.87 15.22
N LYS A 201 -10.06 -18.08 14.73
CA LYS A 201 -9.90 -16.68 14.43
C LYS A 201 -10.49 -15.79 15.52
N ASP A 202 -9.72 -14.79 15.91
CA ASP A 202 -10.14 -13.78 16.88
C ASP A 202 -10.75 -12.57 16.16
N ILE A 203 -12.06 -12.60 15.96
CA ILE A 203 -12.79 -11.52 15.27
C ILE A 203 -12.66 -10.14 15.93
N TYR A 204 -12.20 -10.06 17.17
CA TYR A 204 -11.98 -8.81 17.90
C TYR A 204 -10.67 -8.11 17.49
N ASN A 205 -9.80 -8.83 16.77
CA ASN A 205 -8.59 -8.33 16.15
C ASN A 205 -8.70 -8.36 14.62
N TRP A 206 -7.74 -7.72 13.95
CA TRP A 206 -7.66 -7.77 12.50
C TRP A 206 -7.35 -9.18 12.00
N GLU A 207 -8.32 -9.77 11.31
CA GLU A 207 -8.21 -11.10 10.72
C GLU A 207 -8.25 -11.04 9.19
N ASN A 208 -7.42 -11.87 8.56
CA ASN A 208 -7.34 -11.96 7.11
C ASN A 208 -8.28 -13.02 6.55
N TYR A 209 -8.96 -12.64 5.48
CA TYR A 209 -9.90 -13.46 4.73
C TYR A 209 -9.63 -13.35 3.23
N SER A 210 -10.23 -14.22 2.43
CA SER A 210 -10.14 -14.14 0.97
C SER A 210 -11.42 -14.62 0.29
N ILE A 211 -11.68 -14.06 -0.90
CA ILE A 211 -12.84 -14.38 -1.73
C ILE A 211 -12.34 -14.90 -3.06
N ASP A 212 -12.80 -16.07 -3.50
CA ASP A 212 -12.52 -16.59 -4.85
C ASP A 212 -13.65 -16.19 -5.80
N LEU A 213 -13.34 -15.30 -6.73
CA LEU A 213 -14.26 -14.77 -7.73
C LEU A 213 -14.25 -15.54 -9.07
N ALA A 214 -13.47 -16.63 -9.20
CA ALA A 214 -13.28 -17.32 -10.47
C ALA A 214 -14.60 -17.72 -11.15
N GLY A 215 -15.56 -18.19 -10.37
CA GLY A 215 -16.88 -18.59 -10.87
C GLY A 215 -17.71 -17.45 -11.47
N LEU A 216 -17.44 -16.21 -11.08
CA LEU A 216 -18.15 -15.02 -11.54
C LEU A 216 -17.42 -14.32 -12.69
N ILE A 217 -16.10 -14.11 -12.53
CA ILE A 217 -15.30 -13.29 -13.47
C ILE A 217 -15.15 -13.95 -14.84
N ARG A 218 -15.11 -15.30 -14.91
CA ARG A 218 -14.98 -16.03 -16.18
C ARG A 218 -16.19 -15.94 -17.11
N GLN A 219 -17.28 -15.35 -16.65
CA GLN A 219 -18.51 -15.25 -17.44
C GLN A 219 -18.39 -14.26 -18.60
N GLU A 220 -17.58 -13.21 -18.45
CA GLU A 220 -17.40 -12.16 -19.46
C GLU A 220 -15.95 -11.67 -19.47
N PRO A 221 -15.08 -12.25 -20.30
CA PRO A 221 -13.71 -11.80 -20.46
C PRO A 221 -13.64 -10.36 -20.96
N GLY A 222 -12.75 -9.56 -20.38
CA GLY A 222 -12.61 -8.14 -20.71
C GLY A 222 -13.50 -7.17 -19.93
N ALA A 223 -14.46 -7.67 -19.15
CA ALA A 223 -15.23 -6.87 -18.21
C ALA A 223 -14.40 -6.52 -16.96
N ILE A 224 -14.78 -5.43 -16.29
CA ILE A 224 -14.24 -5.06 -14.97
C ILE A 224 -15.27 -5.40 -13.91
N TYR A 225 -14.83 -5.99 -12.81
CA TYR A 225 -15.69 -6.35 -11.69
C TYR A 225 -15.33 -5.49 -10.49
N ARG A 226 -16.27 -4.65 -10.04
CA ARG A 226 -16.11 -3.93 -8.77
C ARG A 226 -16.64 -4.78 -7.64
N VAL A 227 -15.74 -5.18 -6.76
CA VAL A 227 -16.02 -5.94 -5.55
C VAL A 227 -16.18 -4.96 -4.40
N ILE A 228 -17.29 -5.01 -3.70
CA ILE A 228 -17.64 -4.14 -2.58
C ILE A 228 -17.94 -5.01 -1.37
N LEU A 229 -17.27 -4.74 -0.26
CA LEU A 229 -17.56 -5.27 1.05
C LEU A 229 -18.14 -4.16 1.91
N SER A 230 -19.34 -4.36 2.42
CA SER A 230 -20.00 -3.47 3.36
C SER A 230 -20.48 -4.25 4.58
N PHE A 231 -20.85 -3.56 5.64
CA PHE A 231 -21.37 -4.21 6.83
C PHE A 231 -22.47 -3.36 7.47
N ARG A 232 -23.30 -4.02 8.29
CA ARG A 232 -24.43 -3.42 8.99
C ARG A 232 -24.23 -3.53 10.49
N GLN A 233 -24.99 -2.74 11.27
CA GLN A 233 -24.93 -2.77 12.72
C GLN A 233 -25.15 -4.17 13.30
N GLU A 234 -26.05 -4.94 12.68
CA GLU A 234 -26.38 -6.31 13.08
C GLU A 234 -25.19 -7.29 13.02
N TYR A 235 -24.16 -6.96 12.23
CA TYR A 235 -22.95 -7.78 12.08
C TYR A 235 -21.83 -7.40 13.05
N SER A 236 -22.04 -6.35 13.83
CA SER A 236 -21.04 -5.81 14.72
C SER A 236 -20.85 -6.69 15.95
N ALA A 237 -19.59 -7.02 16.25
CA ALA A 237 -19.15 -7.60 17.51
C ALA A 237 -18.71 -6.54 18.53
N TYR A 238 -18.85 -5.25 18.20
CA TYR A 238 -18.44 -4.16 19.05
C TYR A 238 -19.32 -4.09 20.32
N PRO A 239 -18.75 -4.04 21.53
CA PRO A 239 -19.52 -4.03 22.76
C PRO A 239 -20.20 -2.67 22.98
N CYS A 240 -21.49 -2.62 22.73
CA CYS A 240 -22.33 -1.48 23.06
C CYS A 240 -23.05 -1.78 24.37
N GLY A 241 -22.74 -1.07 25.45
CA GLY A 241 -23.31 -1.31 26.77
C GLY A 241 -24.84 -1.38 26.75
N GLY A 242 -25.42 -2.51 27.15
CA GLY A 242 -26.84 -2.73 27.36
C GLY A 242 -27.60 -3.56 26.31
N VAL A 243 -26.93 -4.07 25.29
CA VAL A 243 -27.54 -5.04 24.37
C VAL A 243 -26.84 -6.38 24.56
N ASP A 244 -27.56 -7.37 25.12
CA ASP A 244 -27.12 -8.76 25.03
C ASP A 244 -26.97 -9.10 23.54
N ASN A 245 -25.75 -9.44 23.14
CA ASN A 245 -25.47 -9.93 21.81
C ASN A 245 -26.32 -11.21 21.61
N GLN A 246 -27.43 -11.07 20.90
CA GLN A 246 -28.25 -12.24 20.51
C GLN A 246 -27.27 -13.20 19.80
N GLU A 247 -27.26 -14.46 20.23
CA GLU A 247 -26.57 -15.53 19.50
C GLU A 247 -27.05 -15.53 18.05
N ILE A 248 -26.26 -14.93 17.19
CA ILE A 248 -26.54 -14.90 15.76
C ILE A 248 -26.31 -16.31 15.23
N LYS A 249 -27.38 -17.02 14.89
CA LYS A 249 -27.30 -18.35 14.28
C LYS A 249 -26.90 -18.21 12.83
N PHE A 250 -25.65 -18.51 12.54
CA PHE A 250 -25.06 -18.38 11.22
C PHE A 250 -25.24 -19.63 10.35
N ALA A 251 -25.53 -19.44 9.06
CA ALA A 251 -25.55 -20.53 8.10
C ALA A 251 -24.14 -20.98 7.69
N ASP A 252 -24.00 -22.27 7.39
CA ASP A 252 -22.71 -22.95 7.19
C ASP A 252 -22.12 -22.69 5.79
N ASN A 253 -21.28 -21.68 5.62
CA ASN A 253 -20.70 -21.32 4.32
C ASN A 253 -19.17 -21.17 4.29
N ASN A 254 -18.44 -21.43 5.40
CA ASN A 254 -16.99 -21.21 5.46
C ASN A 254 -16.20 -22.50 5.29
N THR A 255 -15.16 -22.42 4.44
CA THR A 255 -14.10 -23.41 4.42
C THR A 255 -13.09 -23.13 5.55
N PRO A 256 -12.40 -24.15 6.10
CA PRO A 256 -11.43 -24.00 7.21
C PRO A 256 -10.32 -22.97 6.93
N ASP A 257 -10.03 -22.68 5.66
CA ASP A 257 -8.89 -21.85 5.24
C ASP A 257 -9.24 -20.35 5.14
N GLY A 258 -10.43 -19.92 5.56
CA GLY A 258 -10.91 -18.54 5.37
C GLY A 258 -11.13 -18.15 3.91
N LEU A 259 -11.11 -19.12 2.99
CA LEU A 259 -11.40 -18.93 1.56
C LEU A 259 -12.90 -19.10 1.31
N MET A 260 -13.55 -18.04 0.82
CA MET A 260 -14.96 -18.01 0.51
C MET A 260 -15.19 -18.08 -0.98
N LYS A 261 -15.91 -19.12 -1.43
CA LYS A 261 -16.27 -19.26 -2.84
C LYS A 261 -17.55 -18.50 -3.17
N VAL A 262 -17.49 -17.77 -4.27
CA VAL A 262 -18.64 -17.04 -4.80
C VAL A 262 -19.58 -18.04 -5.48
N SER A 263 -20.65 -18.42 -4.77
CA SER A 263 -21.72 -19.30 -5.27
C SER A 263 -23.06 -18.94 -4.64
N GLY A 264 -24.14 -19.08 -5.38
CA GLY A 264 -25.49 -18.80 -4.88
C GLY A 264 -25.72 -17.34 -4.51
N SER A 265 -26.05 -16.50 -5.50
CA SER A 265 -26.39 -15.08 -5.26
C SER A 265 -27.71 -14.96 -4.49
N ALA A 266 -27.77 -13.94 -3.60
CA ALA A 266 -29.00 -13.52 -2.91
C ALA A 266 -29.58 -12.22 -3.53
N LEU A 267 -29.36 -11.99 -4.84
CA LEU A 267 -29.88 -10.86 -5.58
C LEU A 267 -31.42 -10.98 -5.68
N SER A 268 -32.12 -9.94 -5.27
CA SER A 268 -33.59 -9.85 -5.34
C SER A 268 -34.03 -9.05 -6.58
N GLU A 269 -35.30 -9.22 -6.99
CA GLU A 269 -35.89 -8.40 -8.05
C GLU A 269 -35.84 -6.90 -7.72
N ALA A 270 -35.96 -6.53 -6.44
CA ALA A 270 -35.82 -5.14 -6.00
C ALA A 270 -34.38 -4.62 -6.18
N ASP A 271 -33.37 -5.45 -5.94
CA ASP A 271 -31.98 -5.09 -6.22
C ASP A 271 -31.75 -4.85 -7.72
N GLU A 272 -32.38 -5.66 -8.57
CA GLU A 272 -32.28 -5.53 -10.02
C GLU A 272 -33.01 -4.27 -10.55
N ALA A 273 -34.24 -4.05 -10.09
CA ALA A 273 -35.09 -2.94 -10.52
C ALA A 273 -34.43 -1.57 -10.29
N VAL A 274 -33.67 -1.44 -9.21
CA VAL A 274 -32.91 -0.22 -8.92
C VAL A 274 -31.90 0.11 -10.03
N TRP A 275 -31.34 -0.88 -10.71
CA TRP A 275 -30.36 -0.68 -11.80
C TRP A 275 -31.01 -0.34 -13.15
N ASP A 276 -32.28 -0.66 -13.32
CA ASP A 276 -33.05 -0.38 -14.53
C ASP A 276 -33.74 1.01 -14.49
N THR A 277 -33.65 1.73 -13.37
CA THR A 277 -34.29 3.04 -13.19
C THR A 277 -33.26 4.15 -13.38
N PRO A 278 -33.30 4.91 -14.50
CA PRO A 278 -32.32 5.98 -14.78
C PRO A 278 -32.25 7.07 -13.71
N GLU A 279 -33.42 7.43 -13.14
CA GLU A 279 -33.52 8.49 -12.11
C GLU A 279 -32.88 8.08 -10.77
N ALA A 280 -32.71 6.80 -10.51
CA ALA A 280 -32.08 6.30 -9.29
C ALA A 280 -30.53 6.46 -9.30
N TYR A 281 -29.99 7.21 -10.23
CA TYR A 281 -28.57 7.46 -10.43
C TYR A 281 -27.80 7.92 -9.17
N TYR A 282 -28.46 8.66 -8.28
CA TYR A 282 -27.83 9.26 -7.09
C TYR A 282 -27.91 8.42 -5.81
N TYR A 283 -28.62 7.29 -5.79
CA TYR A 283 -29.02 6.65 -4.54
C TYR A 283 -28.43 5.26 -4.28
N TYR A 284 -27.38 4.85 -5.00
CA TYR A 284 -26.85 3.52 -4.78
C TYR A 284 -25.79 3.49 -3.68
N ASN A 285 -26.18 3.04 -2.48
CA ASN A 285 -25.31 2.57 -1.39
C ASN A 285 -25.80 1.23 -0.83
N GLY A 286 -26.25 0.30 -1.71
CA GLY A 286 -26.50 -1.08 -1.33
C GLY A 286 -27.74 -1.35 -0.46
N GLY A 287 -28.64 -0.38 -0.26
CA GLY A 287 -29.87 -0.53 0.51
C GLY A 287 -30.64 0.76 0.63
N THR A 288 -31.93 0.68 0.94
CA THR A 288 -32.75 1.83 1.34
C THR A 288 -32.27 2.31 2.71
N MET A 289 -31.41 3.33 2.72
CA MET A 289 -30.98 3.98 3.95
C MET A 289 -32.13 4.82 4.51
N ASP A 290 -32.52 4.55 5.73
CA ASP A 290 -33.44 5.41 6.47
C ASP A 290 -32.68 6.63 7.01
N TRP A 291 -32.66 7.71 6.22
CA TRP A 291 -32.02 8.96 6.59
C TRP A 291 -32.65 9.64 7.81
N SER A 292 -33.84 9.23 8.25
CA SER A 292 -34.49 9.80 9.43
C SER A 292 -33.73 9.50 10.73
N VAL A 293 -32.97 8.39 10.76
CA VAL A 293 -32.17 7.98 11.92
C VAL A 293 -30.73 8.51 11.88
N TYR A 294 -30.30 9.10 10.75
CA TYR A 294 -28.93 9.58 10.60
C TYR A 294 -28.65 10.82 11.46
N ARG A 295 -27.61 10.75 12.27
CA ARG A 295 -27.12 11.85 13.11
C ARG A 295 -25.64 12.08 12.83
N TRP A 296 -25.30 13.24 12.29
CA TRP A 296 -23.92 13.60 11.93
C TRP A 296 -22.92 13.47 13.08
N LYS A 297 -23.32 13.84 14.31
CA LYS A 297 -22.44 13.76 15.51
C LYS A 297 -22.12 12.32 15.90
N GLU A 298 -22.97 11.37 15.52
CA GLU A 298 -22.84 9.95 15.86
C GLU A 298 -22.21 9.10 14.73
N ARG A 299 -21.73 9.73 13.65
CA ARG A 299 -21.15 9.00 12.51
C ARG A 299 -19.90 8.19 12.83
N ASP A 300 -19.23 8.52 13.94
CA ASP A 300 -18.02 7.84 14.41
C ASP A 300 -18.26 6.96 15.66
N ASN A 301 -19.53 6.82 16.08
CA ASN A 301 -19.96 6.02 17.20
C ASN A 301 -20.47 4.65 16.73
N PRO A 302 -19.73 3.53 16.94
CA PRO A 302 -20.15 2.19 16.51
C PRO A 302 -21.44 1.68 17.16
N CYS A 303 -21.89 2.31 18.23
CA CYS A 303 -23.15 1.96 18.90
C CYS A 303 -24.37 2.69 18.31
N HIS A 304 -24.17 3.55 17.32
CA HIS A 304 -25.25 4.28 16.67
C HIS A 304 -25.39 3.87 15.19
N PRO A 305 -26.62 3.73 14.65
CA PRO A 305 -26.83 3.36 13.23
C PRO A 305 -26.10 4.25 12.22
N SER A 306 -25.89 5.54 12.53
CA SER A 306 -25.19 6.50 11.67
C SER A 306 -23.77 6.07 11.32
N TYR A 307 -23.09 5.28 12.17
CA TYR A 307 -21.76 4.74 11.89
C TYR A 307 -21.77 3.85 10.65
N TYR A 308 -22.79 2.99 10.54
CA TYR A 308 -22.93 2.00 9.47
C TYR A 308 -23.53 2.58 8.18
N MET A 309 -24.04 3.80 8.23
CA MET A 309 -24.60 4.51 7.09
C MET A 309 -23.57 5.31 6.31
N ASN A 310 -22.33 5.38 6.79
CA ASN A 310 -21.25 6.10 6.11
C ASN A 310 -20.65 5.23 5.00
N SER A 311 -20.66 5.73 3.77
CA SER A 311 -20.05 5.06 2.60
C SER A 311 -18.56 4.77 2.75
N ASP A 312 -17.85 5.57 3.57
CA ASP A 312 -16.41 5.40 3.84
C ASP A 312 -16.11 4.13 4.66
N ARG A 313 -17.14 3.47 5.19
CA ARG A 313 -16.99 2.19 5.90
C ARG A 313 -16.99 0.99 4.96
N ALA A 314 -17.43 1.15 3.72
CA ALA A 314 -17.35 0.10 2.73
C ALA A 314 -15.96 0.04 2.10
N ALA A 315 -15.41 -1.16 1.99
CA ALA A 315 -14.17 -1.40 1.27
C ALA A 315 -14.46 -1.91 -0.14
N ALA A 316 -13.73 -1.41 -1.13
CA ALA A 316 -13.97 -1.84 -2.50
C ALA A 316 -12.70 -1.85 -3.34
N CYS A 317 -12.64 -2.78 -4.30
CA CYS A 317 -11.61 -2.81 -5.33
C CYS A 317 -12.21 -3.16 -6.69
N ASN A 318 -11.54 -2.74 -7.77
CA ASN A 318 -11.87 -3.17 -9.12
C ASN A 318 -10.95 -4.33 -9.52
N VAL A 319 -11.54 -5.34 -10.14
CA VAL A 319 -10.83 -6.54 -10.58
C VAL A 319 -11.04 -6.71 -12.08
N PHE A 320 -9.95 -6.93 -12.76
CA PHE A 320 -9.93 -7.23 -14.18
C PHE A 320 -9.16 -8.54 -14.41
N ALA A 321 -9.80 -9.52 -15.04
CA ALA A 321 -9.15 -10.80 -15.32
C ALA A 321 -8.60 -10.81 -16.75
N SER A 322 -7.29 -10.89 -16.88
CA SER A 322 -6.60 -10.98 -18.16
C SER A 322 -5.20 -11.55 -17.99
N ASN A 323 -4.78 -12.37 -18.95
CA ASN A 323 -3.39 -12.80 -19.08
C ASN A 323 -2.55 -11.81 -19.90
N LEU A 324 -3.17 -10.80 -20.49
CA LEU A 324 -2.45 -9.80 -21.29
C LEU A 324 -1.88 -8.70 -20.41
N GLY A 325 -0.56 -8.60 -20.40
CA GLY A 325 0.18 -7.43 -19.93
C GLY A 325 0.47 -6.50 -21.09
N MET A 326 0.33 -5.20 -20.89
CA MET A 326 0.61 -4.21 -21.93
C MET A 326 1.45 -3.07 -21.36
N ILE A 327 2.51 -2.72 -22.04
CA ILE A 327 3.34 -1.55 -21.76
C ILE A 327 3.23 -0.61 -22.93
N VAL A 328 2.91 0.66 -22.65
CA VAL A 328 2.78 1.70 -23.68
C VAL A 328 3.77 2.82 -23.39
N LYS A 329 4.53 3.21 -24.39
CA LYS A 329 5.43 4.36 -24.33
C LYS A 329 5.06 5.33 -25.46
N ARG A 330 4.74 6.58 -25.11
CA ARG A 330 4.37 7.65 -26.03
C ARG A 330 5.50 8.68 -26.14
N ASN A 331 5.77 9.18 -27.33
CA ASN A 331 6.63 10.35 -27.53
C ASN A 331 5.80 11.63 -27.76
N SER A 332 6.49 12.76 -27.85
CA SER A 332 5.88 14.08 -28.09
C SER A 332 5.17 14.23 -29.46
N LEU A 333 5.42 13.33 -30.40
CA LEU A 333 4.80 13.29 -31.73
C LEU A 333 3.62 12.32 -31.79
N ASN A 334 3.10 11.87 -30.66
CA ASN A 334 2.02 10.89 -30.55
C ASN A 334 2.32 9.54 -31.26
N LYS A 335 3.60 9.18 -31.34
CA LYS A 335 4.03 7.86 -31.75
C LYS A 335 4.11 6.98 -30.52
N LEU A 336 3.46 5.82 -30.56
CA LEU A 336 3.38 4.87 -29.45
C LEU A 336 4.17 3.62 -29.78
N TRP A 337 5.00 3.18 -28.82
CA TRP A 337 5.61 1.84 -28.81
C TRP A 337 4.86 1.02 -27.78
N ILE A 338 4.35 -0.10 -28.23
CA ILE A 338 3.49 -0.95 -27.43
C ILE A 338 4.08 -2.34 -27.39
N ALA A 339 4.25 -2.86 -26.20
CA ALA A 339 4.63 -4.23 -25.95
C ALA A 339 3.49 -4.97 -25.29
N VAL A 340 3.13 -6.15 -25.84
CA VAL A 340 2.12 -7.04 -25.28
C VAL A 340 2.76 -8.36 -24.92
N SER A 341 2.59 -8.80 -23.68
CA SER A 341 3.12 -10.06 -23.17
C SER A 341 2.06 -10.80 -22.35
N ASN A 342 2.24 -12.10 -22.20
CA ASN A 342 1.47 -12.88 -21.26
C ASN A 342 2.07 -12.69 -19.86
N ILE A 343 1.24 -12.28 -18.87
CA ILE A 343 1.71 -11.99 -17.50
C ILE A 343 2.04 -13.24 -16.68
N LEU A 344 1.60 -14.44 -17.12
CA LEU A 344 1.88 -15.70 -16.42
C LEU A 344 3.30 -16.22 -16.68
N ASP A 345 3.76 -16.12 -17.92
CA ASP A 345 5.01 -16.72 -18.38
C ASP A 345 5.98 -15.73 -19.04
N THR A 346 5.57 -14.43 -19.09
CA THR A 346 6.31 -13.31 -19.69
C THR A 346 6.55 -13.45 -21.21
N ASN A 347 5.97 -14.46 -21.85
CA ASN A 347 6.12 -14.67 -23.29
C ASN A 347 5.49 -13.51 -24.09
N PRO A 348 6.12 -13.09 -25.19
CA PRO A 348 5.53 -12.09 -26.06
C PRO A 348 4.26 -12.62 -26.73
N VAL A 349 3.25 -11.75 -26.86
CA VAL A 349 2.00 -12.08 -27.57
C VAL A 349 2.03 -11.46 -28.96
N GLY A 350 2.33 -12.30 -29.95
CA GLY A 350 2.26 -11.91 -31.35
C GLY A 350 0.81 -11.91 -31.88
N LYS A 351 0.57 -11.11 -32.93
CA LYS A 351 -0.76 -10.95 -33.57
C LYS A 351 -1.86 -10.40 -32.67
N ALA A 352 -1.49 -9.76 -31.55
CA ALA A 352 -2.45 -9.02 -30.76
C ALA A 352 -2.92 -7.79 -31.54
N GLN A 353 -4.24 -7.60 -31.64
CA GLN A 353 -4.82 -6.42 -32.28
C GLN A 353 -4.75 -5.25 -31.29
N VAL A 354 -4.09 -4.16 -31.68
CA VAL A 354 -3.92 -2.99 -30.85
C VAL A 354 -4.64 -1.81 -31.49
N THR A 355 -5.54 -1.19 -30.71
CA THR A 355 -6.28 0.00 -31.14
C THR A 355 -6.01 1.16 -30.15
N VAL A 356 -5.69 2.31 -30.69
CA VAL A 356 -5.51 3.55 -29.96
C VAL A 356 -6.74 4.42 -30.13
N TYR A 357 -7.32 4.88 -29.02
CA TYR A 357 -8.50 5.73 -29.02
C TYR A 357 -8.17 7.12 -28.47
N ASN A 358 -8.85 8.16 -28.99
CA ASN A 358 -8.88 9.49 -28.39
C ASN A 358 -9.88 9.54 -27.22
N PHE A 359 -9.99 10.70 -26.55
CA PHE A 359 -10.90 10.87 -25.42
C PHE A 359 -12.38 10.64 -25.80
N GLN A 360 -12.79 10.95 -27.02
CA GLN A 360 -14.14 10.69 -27.54
C GLN A 360 -14.36 9.24 -28.00
N LEU A 361 -13.41 8.35 -27.70
CA LEU A 361 -13.44 6.92 -28.06
C LEU A 361 -13.46 6.65 -29.57
N GLN A 362 -12.93 7.60 -30.38
CA GLN A 362 -12.74 7.38 -31.80
C GLN A 362 -11.39 6.68 -32.02
N PRO A 363 -11.31 5.64 -32.84
CA PRO A 363 -10.04 4.98 -33.15
C PRO A 363 -9.16 5.91 -34.00
N ILE A 364 -8.00 6.27 -33.46
CA ILE A 364 -7.03 7.17 -34.10
C ILE A 364 -5.75 6.48 -34.55
N GLY A 365 -5.60 5.18 -34.27
CA GLY A 365 -4.49 4.34 -34.69
C GLY A 365 -4.80 2.88 -34.46
N LYS A 366 -4.32 2.00 -35.35
CA LYS A 366 -4.44 0.55 -35.24
C LYS A 366 -3.16 -0.14 -35.69
N GLY A 367 -2.88 -1.30 -35.13
CA GLY A 367 -1.75 -2.12 -35.52
C GLY A 367 -1.87 -3.52 -34.93
N GLU A 368 -0.98 -4.39 -35.34
CA GLU A 368 -0.87 -5.78 -34.88
C GLU A 368 0.54 -6.03 -34.36
N THR A 369 0.68 -6.71 -33.22
CA THR A 369 1.99 -7.02 -32.67
C THR A 369 2.73 -8.05 -33.52
N ASN A 370 4.03 -7.87 -33.68
CA ASN A 370 4.93 -8.83 -34.33
C ASN A 370 5.15 -10.08 -33.44
N GLY A 371 5.98 -11.03 -33.92
CA GLY A 371 6.30 -12.24 -33.18
C GLY A 371 6.99 -12.01 -31.82
N GLU A 372 7.56 -10.84 -31.62
CA GLU A 372 8.20 -10.41 -30.35
C GLU A 372 7.23 -9.61 -29.46
N GLY A 373 5.94 -9.55 -29.80
CA GLY A 373 4.92 -8.86 -29.04
C GLY A 373 4.93 -7.33 -29.17
N PHE A 374 5.67 -6.75 -30.14
CA PHE A 374 5.79 -5.31 -30.30
C PHE A 374 4.99 -4.78 -31.48
N VAL A 375 4.46 -3.58 -31.30
CA VAL A 375 3.89 -2.78 -32.39
C VAL A 375 4.20 -1.29 -32.18
N GLU A 376 4.42 -0.61 -33.29
CA GLU A 376 4.60 0.84 -33.33
C GLU A 376 3.40 1.46 -34.06
N ILE A 377 2.74 2.41 -33.41
CA ILE A 377 1.53 3.06 -33.96
C ILE A 377 1.73 4.58 -33.92
N SER A 378 1.58 5.21 -35.06
CA SER A 378 1.47 6.68 -35.15
C SER A 378 0.00 7.08 -35.12
N SER A 379 -0.42 7.82 -34.08
CA SER A 379 -1.82 8.23 -33.95
C SER A 379 -2.12 9.53 -34.69
N LYS A 380 -3.33 9.64 -35.25
CA LYS A 380 -3.80 10.83 -35.98
C LYS A 380 -4.31 11.95 -35.06
N GLY A 381 -4.04 11.90 -33.77
CA GLY A 381 -4.48 12.85 -32.74
C GLY A 381 -3.92 12.49 -31.39
N THR A 382 -4.39 13.15 -30.33
CA THR A 382 -3.95 12.91 -28.97
C THR A 382 -4.50 11.58 -28.46
N PRO A 383 -3.66 10.58 -28.17
CA PRO A 383 -4.11 9.29 -27.64
C PRO A 383 -4.59 9.44 -26.19
N PHE A 384 -5.65 8.72 -25.86
CA PHE A 384 -6.24 8.68 -24.53
C PHE A 384 -6.11 7.28 -23.89
N ILE A 385 -6.52 6.24 -24.63
CA ILE A 385 -6.46 4.86 -24.17
C ILE A 385 -6.02 3.92 -25.28
N VAL A 386 -5.23 2.94 -24.91
CA VAL A 386 -4.78 1.85 -25.80
C VAL A 386 -5.44 0.56 -25.35
N VAL A 387 -5.96 -0.20 -26.30
CA VAL A 387 -6.56 -1.52 -26.07
C VAL A 387 -5.80 -2.53 -26.88
N ALA A 388 -5.36 -3.60 -26.24
CA ALA A 388 -4.83 -4.79 -26.91
C ALA A 388 -5.81 -5.95 -26.75
N GLU A 389 -6.04 -6.68 -27.83
CA GLU A 389 -6.94 -7.85 -27.87
C GLU A 389 -6.22 -9.05 -28.46
N ALA A 390 -6.24 -10.17 -27.75
CA ALA A 390 -5.74 -11.46 -28.21
C ALA A 390 -6.47 -12.60 -27.50
N GLU A 391 -6.79 -13.69 -28.21
CA GLU A 391 -7.37 -14.92 -27.65
C GLU A 391 -8.62 -14.68 -26.75
N LYS A 392 -9.50 -13.76 -27.16
CA LYS A 392 -10.68 -13.31 -26.39
C LYS A 392 -10.36 -12.58 -25.08
N GLN A 393 -9.13 -12.18 -24.88
CA GLN A 393 -8.71 -11.37 -23.74
C GLN A 393 -8.38 -9.95 -24.18
N LYS A 394 -8.47 -9.02 -23.25
CA LYS A 394 -8.19 -7.60 -23.48
C LYS A 394 -7.22 -7.07 -22.43
N ALA A 395 -6.46 -6.05 -22.81
CA ALA A 395 -5.71 -5.20 -21.91
C ALA A 395 -6.00 -3.73 -22.21
N TYR A 396 -6.05 -2.90 -21.20
CA TYR A 396 -6.36 -1.48 -21.29
C TYR A 396 -5.27 -0.66 -20.60
N VAL A 397 -4.75 0.35 -21.27
CA VAL A 397 -3.79 1.30 -20.70
C VAL A 397 -4.19 2.72 -21.08
N ARG A 398 -4.46 3.57 -20.08
CA ARG A 398 -4.61 5.01 -20.29
C ARG A 398 -3.24 5.63 -20.55
N VAL A 399 -3.20 6.59 -21.48
CA VAL A 399 -1.95 7.26 -21.89
C VAL A 399 -2.07 8.78 -21.75
N VAL A 400 -2.65 9.19 -20.65
CA VAL A 400 -2.90 10.59 -20.28
C VAL A 400 -1.70 11.14 -19.53
N ASP A 401 -1.35 12.40 -19.77
CA ASP A 401 -0.26 13.07 -19.05
C ASP A 401 -0.57 13.14 -17.55
N GLY A 402 0.40 12.80 -16.72
CA GLY A 402 0.28 12.72 -15.26
C GLY A 402 -0.07 11.34 -14.71
N GLU A 403 -0.33 10.35 -15.57
CA GLU A 403 -0.55 8.96 -15.16
C GLU A 403 0.64 8.05 -15.49
N GLU A 404 1.77 8.62 -15.88
CA GLU A 404 2.99 7.88 -16.17
C GLU A 404 3.54 7.25 -14.89
N GLN A 405 4.14 6.08 -15.04
CA GLN A 405 4.87 5.48 -13.93
C GLN A 405 6.03 6.39 -13.51
N SER A 406 6.11 6.72 -12.23
CA SER A 406 7.20 7.52 -11.69
C SER A 406 8.54 6.84 -11.90
N VAL A 407 9.45 7.54 -12.56
CA VAL A 407 10.85 7.13 -12.73
C VAL A 407 11.78 7.80 -11.71
N SER A 408 11.23 8.48 -10.69
CA SER A 408 12.01 9.24 -9.69
C SER A 408 12.96 8.39 -8.86
N ARG A 409 12.74 7.07 -8.80
CA ARG A 409 13.65 6.12 -8.14
C ARG A 409 14.77 5.61 -9.05
N PHE A 410 14.76 5.97 -10.30
CA PHE A 410 15.76 5.58 -11.29
C PHE A 410 16.62 6.79 -11.65
N ASP A 411 17.91 6.57 -11.91
CA ASP A 411 18.78 7.58 -12.48
C ASP A 411 18.43 7.75 -13.96
N VAL A 412 17.55 8.69 -14.25
CA VAL A 412 17.09 9.05 -15.62
C VAL A 412 17.74 10.33 -16.14
N GLY A 413 18.75 10.87 -15.43
CA GLY A 413 19.43 12.13 -15.76
C GLY A 413 20.07 12.18 -17.15
N GLY A 414 20.07 11.05 -17.84
CA GLY A 414 20.58 10.92 -19.21
C GLY A 414 22.08 11.14 -19.27
N LYS A 415 22.81 10.27 -19.93
CA LYS A 415 24.22 10.47 -20.19
C LYS A 415 24.39 11.31 -21.46
N GLU A 416 25.47 12.09 -21.52
CA GLU A 416 25.87 12.83 -22.71
C GLU A 416 25.98 11.89 -23.91
N ILE A 417 25.59 12.40 -25.07
CA ILE A 417 25.73 11.68 -26.33
C ILE A 417 27.23 11.57 -26.64
N GLN A 418 27.75 10.35 -26.64
CA GLN A 418 29.15 10.09 -26.97
C GLN A 418 29.25 9.60 -28.42
N LYS A 419 29.91 10.37 -29.27
CA LYS A 419 30.08 10.03 -30.70
C LYS A 419 28.79 9.67 -31.41
N GLY A 420 27.65 10.32 -31.05
CA GLY A 420 26.35 10.06 -31.63
C GLY A 420 25.59 8.89 -31.02
N LEU A 421 26.16 8.19 -30.05
CA LEU A 421 25.54 7.08 -29.33
C LEU A 421 25.14 7.51 -27.92
N LYS A 422 23.98 7.06 -27.45
CA LYS A 422 23.54 7.22 -26.08
C LYS A 422 23.31 5.83 -25.47
N GLY A 423 23.86 5.59 -24.29
CA GLY A 423 23.80 4.30 -23.64
C GLY A 423 23.44 4.40 -22.16
N PHE A 424 22.61 3.47 -21.68
CA PHE A 424 22.22 3.38 -20.29
C PHE A 424 22.38 1.95 -19.79
N ILE A 425 23.12 1.78 -18.69
CA ILE A 425 23.35 0.49 -18.03
C ILE A 425 22.57 0.44 -16.72
N TYR A 426 21.82 -0.63 -16.51
CA TYR A 426 21.14 -0.86 -15.24
C TYR A 426 21.08 -2.36 -14.90
N GLY A 427 20.80 -2.68 -13.66
CA GLY A 427 20.57 -4.04 -13.19
C GLY A 427 19.17 -4.21 -12.63
N GLU A 428 18.73 -5.43 -12.42
CA GLU A 428 17.44 -5.76 -11.83
C GLU A 428 17.31 -5.27 -10.37
N ARG A 429 18.46 -4.97 -9.72
CA ARG A 429 18.51 -4.42 -8.36
C ARG A 429 19.69 -3.45 -8.20
N GLY A 430 19.68 -2.69 -7.10
CA GLY A 430 20.75 -1.71 -6.81
C GLY A 430 21.94 -2.31 -6.07
N VAL A 431 21.79 -3.47 -5.41
CA VAL A 431 22.83 -4.16 -4.62
C VAL A 431 22.67 -5.66 -4.79
N TRP A 432 23.78 -6.35 -5.05
CA TRP A 432 23.87 -7.81 -5.14
C TRP A 432 24.69 -8.39 -4.00
N ARG A 433 24.62 -9.69 -3.82
CA ARG A 433 25.45 -10.43 -2.89
C ARG A 433 26.51 -11.22 -3.64
N PRO A 434 27.68 -11.48 -3.04
CA PRO A 434 28.61 -12.48 -3.58
C PRO A 434 27.88 -13.84 -3.75
N GLY A 435 28.02 -14.43 -4.92
CA GLY A 435 27.31 -15.65 -5.33
C GLY A 435 26.02 -15.41 -6.12
N ASP A 436 25.52 -14.17 -6.20
CA ASP A 436 24.39 -13.84 -7.07
C ASP A 436 24.84 -13.78 -8.54
N THR A 437 23.92 -14.05 -9.46
CA THR A 437 24.08 -13.67 -10.86
C THR A 437 23.59 -12.23 -11.04
N LEU A 438 24.46 -11.37 -11.60
CA LEU A 438 24.11 -10.00 -11.92
C LEU A 438 23.43 -9.95 -13.28
N HIS A 439 22.13 -9.71 -13.32
CA HIS A 439 21.39 -9.50 -14.55
C HIS A 439 21.52 -8.02 -14.95
N ILE A 440 22.42 -7.77 -15.91
CA ILE A 440 22.75 -6.43 -16.37
C ILE A 440 22.08 -6.18 -17.69
N SER A 441 21.33 -5.10 -17.78
CA SER A 441 20.69 -4.65 -19.01
C SER A 441 21.37 -3.38 -19.53
N PHE A 442 21.50 -3.27 -20.82
CA PHE A 442 22.03 -2.11 -21.52
C PHE A 442 21.09 -1.68 -22.63
N ILE A 443 20.74 -0.41 -22.64
CA ILE A 443 19.96 0.22 -23.70
C ILE A 443 20.89 1.10 -24.53
N LEU A 444 20.93 0.83 -25.84
CA LEU A 444 21.67 1.64 -26.82
C LEU A 444 20.69 2.40 -27.69
N GLU A 445 20.79 3.73 -27.70
CA GLU A 445 20.10 4.60 -28.63
C GLU A 445 21.11 5.06 -29.70
N ASP A 446 20.87 4.64 -30.93
CA ASP A 446 21.59 5.03 -32.15
C ASP A 446 20.60 5.61 -33.16
N ARG A 447 20.29 6.91 -33.02
CA ARG A 447 19.30 7.58 -33.90
C ARG A 447 19.77 7.69 -35.35
N GLU A 448 21.03 7.77 -35.57
CA GLU A 448 21.62 7.95 -36.88
C GLU A 448 22.01 6.64 -37.56
N LYS A 449 21.70 5.48 -36.91
CA LYS A 449 22.03 4.13 -37.39
C LYS A 449 23.51 3.99 -37.79
N ARG A 450 24.39 4.49 -36.95
CA ARG A 450 25.86 4.44 -37.16
C ARG A 450 26.44 3.06 -36.88
N ILE A 451 25.73 2.28 -36.09
CA ILE A 451 26.13 0.93 -35.71
C ILE A 451 25.48 -0.06 -36.69
N PRO A 452 26.28 -0.89 -37.39
CA PRO A 452 25.74 -1.93 -38.25
C PRO A 452 24.90 -2.96 -37.47
N ASP A 453 23.97 -3.60 -38.16
CA ASP A 453 23.20 -4.70 -37.59
C ASP A 453 24.13 -5.82 -37.08
N LYS A 454 23.81 -6.40 -35.92
CA LYS A 454 24.63 -7.42 -35.25
C LYS A 454 26.02 -6.97 -34.83
N HIS A 455 26.26 -5.67 -34.71
CA HIS A 455 27.54 -5.16 -34.18
C HIS A 455 27.75 -5.69 -32.74
N PRO A 456 28.96 -6.17 -32.41
CA PRO A 456 29.22 -6.70 -31.08
C PRO A 456 29.20 -5.59 -30.02
N VAL A 457 28.44 -5.83 -28.96
CA VAL A 457 28.40 -5.06 -27.70
C VAL A 457 29.13 -5.87 -26.64
N ALA A 458 30.23 -5.33 -26.12
CA ALA A 458 31.09 -6.01 -25.16
C ALA A 458 30.91 -5.42 -23.76
N LEU A 459 30.53 -6.26 -22.79
CA LEU A 459 30.54 -5.95 -21.37
C LEU A 459 31.87 -6.43 -20.77
N GLU A 460 32.55 -5.57 -20.03
CA GLU A 460 33.74 -5.90 -19.22
C GLU A 460 33.45 -5.54 -17.76
N ILE A 461 33.71 -6.47 -16.85
CA ILE A 461 33.52 -6.30 -15.41
C ILE A 461 34.87 -6.31 -14.70
N TYR A 462 35.05 -5.38 -13.77
CA TYR A 462 36.21 -5.25 -12.90
C TYR A 462 35.76 -5.25 -11.43
N ASN A 463 36.50 -5.97 -10.59
CA ASN A 463 36.24 -6.04 -9.15
C ASN A 463 36.64 -4.70 -8.44
N PRO A 464 36.34 -4.54 -7.14
CA PRO A 464 36.67 -3.31 -6.40
C PRO A 464 38.17 -2.95 -6.34
N LYS A 465 39.07 -3.92 -6.59
CA LYS A 465 40.52 -3.72 -6.67
C LYS A 465 40.98 -3.31 -8.06
N GLY A 466 40.04 -3.11 -9.01
CA GLY A 466 40.35 -2.79 -10.40
C GLY A 466 40.87 -3.97 -11.23
N GLN A 467 40.79 -5.19 -10.72
CA GLN A 467 41.20 -6.38 -11.45
C GLN A 467 40.07 -6.82 -12.40
N PHE A 468 40.46 -7.21 -13.61
CA PHE A 468 39.54 -7.76 -14.60
C PHE A 468 38.91 -9.03 -14.08
N TYR A 469 37.56 -9.12 -14.19
CA TYR A 469 36.80 -10.26 -13.73
C TYR A 469 36.28 -11.10 -14.89
N THR A 470 35.52 -10.49 -15.79
CA THR A 470 34.96 -11.21 -16.96
C THR A 470 34.67 -10.27 -18.13
N LYS A 471 34.55 -10.88 -19.33
CA LYS A 471 34.11 -10.20 -20.54
C LYS A 471 33.03 -11.04 -21.22
N MET A 472 31.93 -10.39 -21.61
CA MET A 472 30.84 -10.98 -22.35
C MET A 472 30.58 -10.16 -23.62
N ILE A 473 30.21 -10.83 -24.70
CA ILE A 473 29.92 -10.17 -25.98
C ILE A 473 28.54 -10.63 -26.45
N SER A 474 27.69 -9.67 -26.76
CA SER A 474 26.40 -9.92 -27.37
C SER A 474 26.33 -9.25 -28.75
N THR A 475 25.89 -10.00 -29.75
CA THR A 475 25.60 -9.50 -31.10
C THR A 475 24.09 -9.47 -31.38
N GLN A 476 23.29 -9.91 -30.42
CA GLN A 476 21.85 -10.00 -30.51
C GLN A 476 21.23 -9.03 -29.50
N GLY A 477 20.79 -7.89 -29.98
CA GLY A 477 20.02 -6.93 -29.20
C GLY A 477 18.64 -6.76 -29.79
N MET A 478 17.63 -6.70 -28.94
CA MET A 478 16.27 -6.43 -29.36
C MET A 478 16.00 -4.93 -29.29
N ASN A 479 15.90 -4.26 -30.45
CA ASN A 479 15.66 -2.80 -30.53
C ASN A 479 16.65 -1.94 -29.70
N GLY A 480 17.92 -2.31 -29.71
CA GLY A 480 18.95 -1.62 -28.91
C GLY A 480 19.04 -2.09 -27.46
N PHE A 481 18.30 -3.11 -27.08
CA PHE A 481 18.32 -3.70 -25.76
C PHE A 481 19.22 -4.92 -25.72
N TYR A 482 20.18 -4.94 -24.79
CA TYR A 482 21.13 -6.03 -24.58
C TYR A 482 21.08 -6.49 -23.13
N THR A 483 21.16 -7.80 -22.88
CA THR A 483 21.20 -8.38 -21.55
C THR A 483 22.45 -9.22 -21.35
N PHE A 484 23.00 -9.21 -20.13
CA PHE A 484 24.18 -9.95 -19.77
C PHE A 484 23.97 -10.56 -18.38
N ASP A 485 24.19 -11.86 -18.26
CA ASP A 485 24.10 -12.60 -17.00
C ASP A 485 25.50 -12.88 -16.49
N VAL A 486 25.94 -12.15 -15.47
CA VAL A 486 27.28 -12.26 -14.91
C VAL A 486 27.23 -13.03 -13.59
N PRO A 487 27.58 -14.32 -13.56
CA PRO A 487 27.62 -15.09 -12.32
C PRO A 487 28.79 -14.62 -11.45
N THR A 488 28.54 -14.42 -10.16
CA THR A 488 29.58 -14.19 -9.17
C THR A 488 29.73 -15.39 -8.24
N GLN A 489 30.87 -15.47 -7.55
CA GLN A 489 31.14 -16.53 -6.58
C GLN A 489 30.90 -16.04 -5.15
N ALA A 490 30.53 -16.95 -4.25
CA ALA A 490 30.30 -16.62 -2.84
C ALA A 490 31.54 -16.02 -2.13
N GLY A 491 32.74 -16.29 -2.63
CA GLY A 491 34.00 -15.76 -2.13
C GLY A 491 34.45 -14.47 -2.79
N ASP A 492 33.68 -13.90 -3.73
CA ASP A 492 34.08 -12.69 -4.42
C ASP A 492 34.09 -11.47 -3.48
N PRO A 493 34.98 -10.49 -3.73
CA PRO A 493 35.14 -9.34 -2.87
C PRO A 493 33.91 -8.43 -2.93
N THR A 494 33.44 -7.99 -1.76
CA THR A 494 32.41 -6.96 -1.63
C THR A 494 32.96 -5.58 -1.93
N GLY A 495 32.08 -4.69 -2.39
CA GLY A 495 32.40 -3.29 -2.70
C GLY A 495 31.82 -2.81 -4.02
N LEU A 496 32.37 -1.72 -4.52
CA LEU A 496 31.94 -1.11 -5.78
C LEU A 496 32.71 -1.75 -6.94
N TRP A 497 32.00 -2.56 -7.72
CA TRP A 497 32.51 -3.13 -8.97
C TRP A 497 32.21 -2.19 -10.13
N ASN A 498 32.96 -2.32 -11.22
CA ASN A 498 32.83 -1.46 -12.38
C ASN A 498 32.44 -2.26 -13.61
N ALA A 499 31.33 -1.89 -14.25
CA ALA A 499 30.89 -2.42 -15.52
C ALA A 499 31.20 -1.42 -16.64
N TYR A 500 31.86 -1.86 -17.68
CA TYR A 500 32.14 -1.08 -18.89
C TYR A 500 31.49 -1.76 -20.09
N ILE A 501 30.63 -1.04 -20.80
CA ILE A 501 30.10 -1.52 -22.09
C ILE A 501 30.72 -0.74 -23.23
N LYS A 502 31.31 -1.49 -24.15
CA LYS A 502 32.02 -0.97 -25.33
C LYS A 502 31.26 -1.28 -26.60
N VAL A 503 30.91 -0.27 -27.37
CA VAL A 503 30.21 -0.39 -28.65
C VAL A 503 30.56 0.79 -29.56
N GLY A 504 30.84 0.53 -30.82
CA GLY A 504 31.09 1.56 -31.83
C GLY A 504 32.22 2.54 -31.48
N GLY A 505 33.25 2.10 -30.74
CA GLY A 505 34.35 2.95 -30.27
C GLY A 505 33.96 3.88 -29.09
N THR A 506 32.80 3.66 -28.46
CA THR A 506 32.31 4.36 -27.28
C THR A 506 32.30 3.41 -26.10
N THR A 507 32.52 3.95 -24.88
CA THR A 507 32.52 3.20 -23.63
C THR A 507 31.52 3.82 -22.65
N PHE A 508 30.58 3.02 -22.18
CA PHE A 508 29.65 3.40 -21.13
C PHE A 508 30.05 2.73 -19.82
N HIS A 509 29.86 3.40 -18.69
CA HIS A 509 30.31 2.94 -17.38
C HIS A 509 29.16 2.97 -16.36
N LYS A 510 29.14 1.95 -15.46
CA LYS A 510 28.24 1.87 -14.31
C LYS A 510 28.96 1.21 -13.14
N GLY A 511 28.85 1.82 -11.96
CA GLY A 511 29.24 1.17 -10.70
C GLY A 511 28.16 0.17 -10.25
N LEU A 512 28.56 -1.03 -9.88
CA LEU A 512 27.71 -2.11 -9.37
C LEU A 512 28.09 -2.38 -7.93
N ARG A 513 27.13 -2.34 -7.01
CA ARG A 513 27.38 -2.63 -5.59
C ARG A 513 27.17 -4.11 -5.30
N ILE A 514 28.22 -4.79 -4.84
CA ILE A 514 28.13 -6.15 -4.35
C ILE A 514 28.48 -6.14 -2.86
N GLU A 515 27.50 -6.45 -2.00
CA GLU A 515 27.66 -6.32 -0.55
C GLU A 515 27.08 -7.54 0.18
N THR A 516 27.73 -7.94 1.26
CA THR A 516 27.17 -8.95 2.15
C THR A 516 26.15 -8.29 3.06
N ILE A 517 24.87 -8.51 2.79
CA ILE A 517 23.78 -8.02 3.66
C ILE A 517 23.80 -8.86 4.93
N LYS A 518 24.38 -8.33 6.00
CA LYS A 518 24.24 -8.87 7.36
C LYS A 518 23.20 -8.03 8.08
N PRO A 519 22.29 -8.66 8.85
CA PRO A 519 21.39 -7.89 9.71
C PRO A 519 22.22 -6.96 10.60
N ASN A 520 21.85 -5.70 10.68
CA ASN A 520 22.51 -4.75 11.56
C ASN A 520 22.39 -5.25 13.00
N ARG A 521 23.49 -5.72 13.57
CA ARG A 521 23.57 -6.13 14.98
C ARG A 521 23.78 -4.96 15.93
N LEU A 522 24.12 -3.80 15.38
CA LEU A 522 24.35 -2.56 16.14
C LEU A 522 23.54 -1.44 15.50
N LYS A 523 22.73 -0.78 16.30
CA LYS A 523 22.05 0.46 15.93
C LYS A 523 22.73 1.61 16.67
N ILE A 524 23.34 2.52 15.95
CA ILE A 524 23.90 3.74 16.54
C ILE A 524 22.77 4.75 16.65
N ASN A 525 22.41 5.13 17.87
CA ASN A 525 21.48 6.20 18.15
C ASN A 525 22.26 7.43 18.62
N LEU A 526 22.35 8.42 17.74
CA LEU A 526 22.92 9.71 18.09
C LEU A 526 21.79 10.65 18.57
N THR A 527 21.81 11.01 19.83
CA THR A 527 20.83 11.94 20.39
C THR A 527 21.47 13.32 20.50
N LEU A 528 21.19 14.18 19.53
CA LEU A 528 21.62 15.57 19.55
C LEU A 528 20.66 16.41 20.40
N PRO A 529 21.18 17.39 21.17
CA PRO A 529 20.30 18.35 21.84
C PRO A 529 19.46 19.12 20.82
N LYS A 530 18.18 19.29 21.11
CA LYS A 530 17.23 19.98 20.21
C LYS A 530 17.58 21.45 19.96
N ILE A 531 18.36 22.05 20.83
CA ILE A 531 18.80 23.45 20.74
C ILE A 531 20.29 23.50 21.07
N LEU A 532 21.09 23.95 20.12
CA LEU A 532 22.49 24.32 20.29
C LEU A 532 22.56 25.84 20.42
N GLN A 533 23.19 26.34 21.50
CA GLN A 533 23.39 27.77 21.68
C GLN A 533 24.74 28.17 21.07
N SER A 534 24.84 29.37 20.53
CA SER A 534 26.09 29.91 19.96
C SER A 534 27.24 30.01 20.95
N THR A 535 26.96 29.86 22.26
CA THR A 535 27.92 29.82 23.35
C THR A 535 28.49 28.44 23.63
N ASP A 536 27.91 27.38 23.03
CA ASP A 536 28.33 25.98 23.23
C ASP A 536 29.61 25.71 22.43
N LYS A 537 30.75 25.76 23.09
CA LYS A 537 32.06 25.50 22.43
C LYS A 537 32.35 24.03 22.22
N ASN A 538 31.76 23.14 23.00
CA ASN A 538 31.90 21.68 22.87
C ASN A 538 30.56 21.00 23.21
N VAL A 539 30.09 20.17 22.33
CA VAL A 539 28.90 19.33 22.53
C VAL A 539 29.36 17.89 22.60
N THR A 540 29.25 17.27 23.77
CA THR A 540 29.50 15.83 23.91
C THR A 540 28.21 15.09 23.65
N VAL A 541 28.23 14.26 22.62
CA VAL A 541 27.09 13.45 22.21
C VAL A 541 27.40 12.00 22.57
N PRO A 542 26.65 11.34 23.47
CA PRO A 542 26.84 9.92 23.71
C PRO A 542 26.46 9.14 22.47
N LEU A 543 27.28 8.14 22.15
CA LEU A 543 27.13 7.25 20.99
C LEU A 543 26.52 5.94 21.46
#